data_a986f01bb2f9815e8518a75354c0a690
#
_entry.id   a986f01bb2f9815e8518a75354c0a690
#
_cell.length_a   1.000
_cell.length_b   1.000
_cell.length_c   1.000
_cell.angle_alpha   90.00
_cell.angle_beta   90.00
_cell.angle_gamma   90.00
#
_symmetry.space_group_name_H-M   'P 1'
#
loop_
_entity.id
_entity.type
_entity.pdbx_description
1 polymer ?
#
loop_
_entity_poly.entity_id
_entity_poly.type
_entity_poly.pdbx_seq_one_letter_code
_entity_poly.pdbx_strand_id
1 'polypeptide(L)'
;MKIYHGRKRGLIIMDHWLSLIFIIGFIIVHFGSKYVKLSVASPRSFWFSLFGGATIAYMFLFLLPELNQYFEAVKSNVGDSWPSILDNYTYLLALIGLIIYFGMDLYARSRKDVDEEDPDSTSEPVLLVHMSTFVFYNVTIGYLLIRGEFISGMDLTVYFIALSAHFIVTDFTLKELHSGVHDKYGRWILSAAVLIGWLIGALYELPTWIVSIAISLLAGGITFNVFKEELKESTFKNYFAFVGGAFVIAALVMVFT
;
A
#
# COMPACT_ATOMS: atom_id res chain seq x y z
N MET A 1 -0.05 -29.31 18.67
CA MET A 1 1.09 -28.45 18.31
C MET A 1 2.24 -29.26 17.74
N LYS A 2 2.08 -29.93 16.58
CA LYS A 2 3.19 -30.69 15.92
C LYS A 2 2.90 -31.06 14.44
N ILE A 3 2.04 -30.36 13.72
CA ILE A 3 1.70 -30.70 12.30
C ILE A 3 2.26 -29.68 11.29
N TYR A 4 2.85 -28.57 11.71
CA TYR A 4 3.27 -27.45 10.83
C TYR A 4 4.71 -27.50 10.32
N HIS A 5 5.55 -28.46 10.74
CA HIS A 5 7.01 -28.41 10.43
C HIS A 5 7.46 -29.13 9.16
N GLY A 6 6.63 -29.91 8.52
CA GLY A 6 7.02 -30.74 7.35
C GLY A 6 6.76 -30.12 5.96
N ARG A 7 5.83 -29.15 5.86
CA ARG A 7 5.40 -28.52 4.59
C ARG A 7 6.27 -27.32 4.14
N LYS A 8 7.12 -26.82 5.03
CA LYS A 8 7.78 -25.51 4.87
C LYS A 8 8.93 -25.42 3.84
N ARG A 9 9.67 -26.47 3.53
CA ARG A 9 10.88 -26.31 2.68
C ARG A 9 10.60 -26.14 1.19
N GLY A 10 9.66 -26.85 0.62
CA GLY A 10 9.33 -26.74 -0.82
C GLY A 10 8.51 -25.48 -1.14
N LEU A 11 7.57 -25.10 -0.27
CA LEU A 11 6.83 -23.84 -0.37
C LEU A 11 7.76 -22.64 -0.23
N ILE A 12 8.65 -22.61 0.76
CA ILE A 12 9.60 -21.50 1.00
C ILE A 12 10.45 -21.19 -0.24
N ILE A 13 10.92 -22.20 -0.96
CA ILE A 13 11.74 -21.98 -2.18
C ILE A 13 10.89 -21.41 -3.31
N MET A 14 9.67 -21.90 -3.51
CA MET A 14 8.76 -21.43 -4.56
C MET A 14 8.30 -19.98 -4.29
N ASP A 15 8.04 -19.65 -3.05
CA ASP A 15 7.62 -18.30 -2.62
C ASP A 15 8.75 -17.28 -2.80
N HIS A 16 10.02 -17.65 -2.59
CA HIS A 16 11.18 -16.78 -2.82
C HIS A 16 11.35 -16.43 -4.31
N TRP A 17 11.19 -17.37 -5.23
CA TRP A 17 11.27 -17.10 -6.67
C TRP A 17 10.11 -16.24 -7.15
N LEU A 18 8.90 -16.52 -6.64
CA LEU A 18 7.71 -15.76 -6.98
C LEU A 18 7.80 -14.33 -6.46
N SER A 19 8.28 -14.13 -5.22
CA SER A 19 8.51 -12.81 -4.65
C SER A 19 9.58 -12.02 -5.42
N LEU A 20 10.61 -12.70 -5.96
CA LEU A 20 11.62 -12.07 -6.82
C LEU A 20 11.00 -11.58 -8.15
N ILE A 21 10.11 -12.34 -8.74
CA ILE A 21 9.38 -11.95 -9.95
C ILE A 21 8.51 -10.72 -9.65
N PHE A 22 7.80 -10.74 -8.53
CA PHE A 22 6.88 -9.67 -8.17
C PHE A 22 7.58 -8.39 -7.74
N ILE A 23 8.76 -8.46 -7.09
CA ILE A 23 9.53 -7.25 -6.81
C ILE A 23 9.99 -6.56 -8.10
N ILE A 24 10.41 -7.35 -9.10
CA ILE A 24 10.73 -6.83 -10.43
C ILE A 24 9.47 -6.21 -11.06
N GLY A 25 8.33 -6.88 -10.92
CA GLY A 25 7.03 -6.37 -11.36
C GLY A 25 6.68 -5.01 -10.75
N PHE A 26 6.83 -4.83 -9.43
CA PHE A 26 6.61 -3.54 -8.76
C PHE A 26 7.56 -2.44 -9.26
N ILE A 27 8.83 -2.77 -9.47
CA ILE A 27 9.79 -1.83 -10.07
C ILE A 27 9.32 -1.42 -11.47
N ILE A 28 8.87 -2.38 -12.30
CA ILE A 28 8.31 -2.09 -13.63
C ILE A 28 7.06 -1.21 -13.54
N VAL A 29 6.20 -1.40 -12.55
CA VAL A 29 5.02 -0.56 -12.33
C VAL A 29 5.43 0.88 -12.04
N HIS A 30 6.37 1.13 -11.12
CA HIS A 30 6.86 2.47 -10.81
C HIS A 30 7.51 3.16 -12.02
N PHE A 31 8.30 2.44 -12.82
CA PHE A 31 8.87 3.00 -14.04
C PHE A 31 7.85 3.19 -15.16
N GLY A 32 6.87 2.27 -15.25
CA GLY A 32 5.79 2.28 -16.24
C GLY A 32 4.78 3.39 -16.01
N SER A 33 4.58 3.82 -14.77
CA SER A 33 3.63 4.87 -14.39
C SER A 33 3.87 6.19 -15.15
N LYS A 34 5.11 6.49 -15.53
CA LYS A 34 5.46 7.63 -16.38
C LYS A 34 4.74 7.60 -17.74
N TYR A 35 4.54 6.43 -18.31
CA TYR A 35 3.96 6.24 -19.65
C TYR A 35 2.44 6.06 -19.61
N VAL A 36 1.89 5.80 -18.44
CA VAL A 36 0.44 5.67 -18.25
C VAL A 36 -0.17 7.07 -18.33
N LYS A 37 -0.77 7.39 -19.46
CA LYS A 37 -1.57 8.59 -19.65
C LYS A 37 -2.99 8.33 -19.14
N LEU A 38 -3.16 8.28 -17.83
CA LEU A 38 -4.47 8.40 -17.23
C LEU A 38 -4.88 9.85 -17.48
N SER A 39 -5.85 10.06 -18.37
CA SER A 39 -6.25 11.40 -18.79
C SER A 39 -6.65 12.23 -17.56
N VAL A 40 -5.94 13.35 -17.36
CA VAL A 40 -6.23 14.35 -16.31
C VAL A 40 -7.51 15.13 -16.65
N ALA A 41 -8.10 14.87 -17.84
CA ALA A 41 -9.35 15.49 -18.23
C ALA A 41 -10.50 14.99 -17.35
N SER A 42 -11.12 15.88 -16.60
CA SER A 42 -12.44 15.63 -16.01
C SER A 42 -13.44 15.19 -17.09
N PRO A 43 -14.17 14.09 -16.90
CA PRO A 43 -14.30 13.28 -15.71
C PRO A 43 -13.20 12.23 -15.57
N ARG A 44 -12.81 11.94 -14.32
CA ARG A 44 -11.78 10.97 -13.91
C ARG A 44 -11.79 9.69 -14.76
N SER A 45 -10.61 9.16 -15.06
CA SER A 45 -10.45 7.98 -15.90
C SER A 45 -11.15 6.75 -15.30
N PHE A 46 -11.88 5.99 -16.14
CA PHE A 46 -12.46 4.69 -15.81
C PHE A 46 -11.45 3.75 -15.13
N TRP A 47 -10.23 3.69 -15.63
CA TRP A 47 -9.15 2.83 -15.08
C TRP A 47 -8.73 3.23 -13.67
N PHE A 48 -8.77 4.51 -13.36
CA PHE A 48 -8.40 5.02 -12.05
C PHE A 48 -9.40 4.55 -10.98
N SER A 49 -10.69 4.65 -11.25
CA SER A 49 -11.72 4.15 -10.35
C SER A 49 -11.73 2.63 -10.26
N LEU A 50 -11.46 1.91 -11.35
CA LEU A 50 -11.30 0.47 -11.34
C LEU A 50 -10.16 0.03 -10.40
N PHE A 51 -9.00 0.68 -10.49
CA PHE A 51 -7.86 0.41 -9.62
C PHE A 51 -8.12 0.80 -8.16
N GLY A 52 -8.81 1.92 -7.93
CA GLY A 52 -9.25 2.32 -6.59
C GLY A 52 -10.16 1.28 -5.95
N GLY A 53 -11.15 0.78 -6.68
CA GLY A 53 -12.03 -0.29 -6.22
C GLY A 53 -11.28 -1.59 -5.92
N ALA A 54 -10.34 -1.97 -6.76
CA ALA A 54 -9.49 -3.13 -6.54
C ALA A 54 -8.66 -3.00 -5.26
N THR A 55 -8.05 -1.83 -5.03
CA THR A 55 -7.26 -1.55 -3.84
C THR A 55 -8.10 -1.59 -2.56
N ILE A 56 -9.30 -1.00 -2.59
CA ILE A 56 -10.17 -0.98 -1.42
C ILE A 56 -10.68 -2.38 -1.06
N ALA A 57 -11.04 -3.19 -2.06
CA ALA A 57 -11.46 -4.57 -1.83
C ALA A 57 -10.33 -5.40 -1.21
N TYR A 58 -9.11 -5.26 -1.71
CA TYR A 58 -7.93 -5.90 -1.12
C TYR A 58 -7.72 -5.47 0.34
N MET A 59 -7.83 -4.18 0.63
CA MET A 59 -7.69 -3.65 1.98
C MET A 59 -8.70 -4.27 2.94
N PHE A 60 -9.99 -4.33 2.55
CA PHE A 60 -11.03 -4.87 3.43
C PHE A 60 -11.00 -6.40 3.56
N LEU A 61 -10.67 -7.12 2.50
CA LEU A 61 -10.79 -8.58 2.47
C LEU A 61 -9.49 -9.30 2.81
N PHE A 62 -8.36 -8.62 2.72
CA PHE A 62 -7.06 -9.22 2.99
C PHE A 62 -6.30 -8.46 4.09
N LEU A 63 -6.02 -7.16 3.91
CA LEU A 63 -5.16 -6.41 4.80
C LEU A 63 -5.75 -6.23 6.22
N LEU A 64 -7.04 -5.93 6.35
CA LEU A 64 -7.68 -5.80 7.66
C LEU A 64 -7.78 -7.14 8.42
N PRO A 65 -8.13 -8.27 7.80
CA PRO A 65 -8.00 -9.58 8.43
C PRO A 65 -6.56 -9.90 8.86
N GLU A 66 -5.56 -9.58 8.04
CA GLU A 66 -4.15 -9.76 8.37
C GLU A 66 -3.73 -8.94 9.61
N LEU A 67 -4.23 -7.70 9.77
CA LEU A 67 -4.03 -6.92 10.99
C LEU A 67 -4.46 -7.67 12.25
N ASN A 68 -5.59 -8.37 12.19
CA ASN A 68 -6.07 -9.16 13.33
C ASN A 68 -5.16 -10.34 13.63
N GLN A 69 -4.57 -10.98 12.62
CA GLN A 69 -3.59 -12.07 12.83
C GLN A 69 -2.33 -11.56 13.53
N TYR A 70 -1.80 -10.40 13.10
CA TYR A 70 -0.67 -9.76 13.79
C TYR A 70 -1.02 -9.32 15.21
N PHE A 71 -2.24 -8.83 15.44
CA PHE A 71 -2.75 -8.52 16.76
C PHE A 71 -2.72 -9.75 17.69
N GLU A 72 -3.33 -10.86 17.25
CA GLU A 72 -3.35 -12.11 18.04
C GLU A 72 -1.94 -12.66 18.27
N ALA A 73 -1.05 -12.57 17.29
CA ALA A 73 0.34 -12.99 17.44
C ALA A 73 1.10 -12.15 18.47
N VAL A 74 0.92 -10.84 18.49
CA VAL A 74 1.54 -9.97 19.51
C VAL A 74 0.94 -10.22 20.88
N LYS A 75 -0.39 -10.34 20.99
CA LYS A 75 -1.11 -10.63 22.22
C LYS A 75 -0.66 -11.95 22.85
N SER A 76 -0.54 -13.00 22.04
CA SER A 76 -0.11 -14.33 22.50
C SER A 76 1.33 -14.35 23.04
N ASN A 77 2.21 -13.49 22.52
CA ASN A 77 3.57 -13.36 22.99
C ASN A 77 3.67 -12.68 24.39
N VAL A 78 2.70 -11.82 24.73
CA VAL A 78 2.62 -11.17 26.03
C VAL A 78 1.87 -12.03 27.07
N GLY A 79 0.95 -12.87 26.61
CA GLY A 79 0.16 -13.79 27.43
C GLY A 79 -0.81 -13.06 28.37
N ASP A 80 -1.00 -13.63 29.60
CA ASP A 80 -1.97 -13.13 30.60
C ASP A 80 -1.69 -11.71 31.09
N SER A 81 -0.50 -11.15 30.80
CA SER A 81 -0.14 -9.78 31.15
C SER A 81 -0.64 -8.74 30.14
N TRP A 82 -1.37 -9.15 29.09
CA TRP A 82 -1.89 -8.24 28.06
C TRP A 82 -2.93 -7.27 28.65
N PRO A 83 -2.71 -5.95 28.53
CA PRO A 83 -3.69 -4.98 29.02
C PRO A 83 -4.91 -4.93 28.08
N SER A 84 -6.11 -5.09 28.62
CA SER A 84 -7.37 -5.05 27.82
C SER A 84 -7.59 -3.74 27.07
N ILE A 85 -6.99 -2.63 27.53
CA ILE A 85 -7.03 -1.34 26.82
C ILE A 85 -6.36 -1.39 25.45
N LEU A 86 -5.50 -2.40 25.21
CA LEU A 86 -4.81 -2.61 23.94
C LEU A 86 -5.52 -3.61 23.02
N ASP A 87 -6.71 -4.09 23.36
CA ASP A 87 -7.45 -5.07 22.54
C ASP A 87 -7.77 -4.59 21.13
N ASN A 88 -7.70 -3.29 20.86
CA ASN A 88 -7.94 -2.71 19.52
C ASN A 88 -6.75 -1.90 19.00
N TYR A 89 -5.52 -2.14 19.50
CA TYR A 89 -4.39 -1.26 19.18
C TYR A 89 -4.06 -1.21 17.68
N THR A 90 -4.22 -2.29 16.93
CA THR A 90 -3.96 -2.33 15.48
C THR A 90 -4.93 -1.43 14.71
N TYR A 91 -6.20 -1.44 15.09
CA TYR A 91 -7.21 -0.55 14.49
C TYR A 91 -6.99 0.91 14.90
N LEU A 92 -6.56 1.14 16.15
CA LEU A 92 -6.16 2.48 16.61
C LEU A 92 -4.95 2.98 15.81
N LEU A 93 -3.95 2.14 15.56
CA LEU A 93 -2.80 2.50 14.74
C LEU A 93 -3.19 2.74 13.27
N ALA A 94 -4.14 1.98 12.73
CA ALA A 94 -4.69 2.25 11.39
C ALA A 94 -5.40 3.61 11.34
N LEU A 95 -6.19 3.96 12.37
CA LEU A 95 -6.79 5.28 12.49
C LEU A 95 -5.72 6.38 12.60
N ILE A 96 -4.65 6.17 13.37
CA ILE A 96 -3.51 7.11 13.46
C ILE A 96 -2.86 7.26 12.07
N GLY A 97 -2.63 6.16 11.34
CA GLY A 97 -2.13 6.21 9.97
C GLY A 97 -2.99 7.06 9.06
N LEU A 98 -4.31 6.86 9.11
CA LEU A 98 -5.28 7.66 8.35
C LEU A 98 -5.18 9.16 8.71
N ILE A 99 -5.12 9.49 10.02
CA ILE A 99 -5.02 10.89 10.51
C ILE A 99 -3.71 11.54 10.06
N ILE A 100 -2.59 10.81 10.12
CA ILE A 100 -1.29 11.31 9.66
C ILE A 100 -1.38 11.67 8.17
N TYR A 101 -1.93 10.77 7.34
CA TYR A 101 -2.06 11.02 5.91
C TYR A 101 -3.01 12.17 5.58
N PHE A 102 -4.13 12.25 6.29
CA PHE A 102 -5.05 13.38 6.17
C PHE A 102 -4.37 14.70 6.53
N GLY A 103 -3.63 14.74 7.64
CA GLY A 103 -2.89 15.93 8.05
C GLY A 103 -1.82 16.35 7.05
N MET A 104 -1.13 15.38 6.47
CA MET A 104 -0.13 15.63 5.43
C MET A 104 -0.74 16.18 4.14
N ASP A 105 -1.89 15.64 3.72
CA ASP A 105 -2.62 16.13 2.57
C ASP A 105 -3.12 17.56 2.77
N LEU A 106 -3.65 17.85 3.96
CA LEU A 106 -4.06 19.21 4.33
C LEU A 106 -2.87 20.19 4.30
N TYR A 107 -1.73 19.77 4.87
CA TYR A 107 -0.51 20.58 4.87
C TYR A 107 -0.03 20.87 3.44
N ALA A 108 -0.04 19.85 2.58
CA ALA A 108 0.36 20.00 1.19
C ALA A 108 -0.54 20.98 0.42
N ARG A 109 -1.85 20.91 0.63
CA ARG A 109 -2.81 21.83 0.00
C ARG A 109 -2.63 23.26 0.50
N SER A 110 -2.49 23.46 1.81
CA SER A 110 -2.32 24.77 2.40
C SER A 110 -1.06 25.50 1.90
N ARG A 111 -0.03 24.76 1.53
CA ARG A 111 1.20 25.34 0.96
C ARG A 111 1.06 25.66 -0.52
N LYS A 112 0.32 24.85 -1.28
CA LYS A 112 0.09 25.10 -2.71
C LYS A 112 -0.65 26.42 -2.94
N ASP A 113 -1.61 26.75 -2.07
CA ASP A 113 -2.36 28.02 -2.13
C ASP A 113 -1.47 29.24 -1.85
N VAL A 114 -0.36 29.07 -1.10
CA VAL A 114 0.60 30.17 -0.80
C VAL A 114 1.65 30.31 -1.92
N ASP A 115 2.01 29.22 -2.58
CA ASP A 115 3.09 29.17 -3.59
C ASP A 115 2.57 29.54 -5.01
N GLU A 116 1.27 29.81 -5.21
CA GLU A 116 0.74 30.36 -6.48
C GLU A 116 1.32 31.75 -6.81
N GLU A 117 1.89 32.47 -5.84
CA GLU A 117 2.61 33.73 -6.03
C GLU A 117 4.06 33.56 -6.51
N ASP A 118 4.64 32.34 -6.42
CA ASP A 118 5.99 32.04 -6.91
C ASP A 118 6.05 30.61 -7.52
N PRO A 119 5.89 30.47 -8.85
CA PRO A 119 5.84 29.18 -9.53
C PRO A 119 7.12 28.34 -9.45
N ASP A 120 8.25 28.93 -9.04
CA ASP A 120 9.54 28.27 -8.87
C ASP A 120 9.79 27.74 -7.45
N SER A 121 8.96 28.12 -6.49
CA SER A 121 9.03 27.63 -5.10
C SER A 121 8.24 26.33 -4.92
N THR A 122 8.73 25.23 -5.48
CA THR A 122 8.29 23.91 -5.01
C THR A 122 8.67 23.82 -3.54
N SER A 123 7.67 23.87 -2.63
CA SER A 123 7.98 23.82 -1.20
C SER A 123 8.66 22.48 -0.89
N GLU A 124 9.99 22.47 -0.86
CA GLU A 124 10.82 21.30 -0.57
C GLU A 124 10.32 20.49 0.64
N PRO A 125 9.82 21.12 1.74
CA PRO A 125 9.27 20.41 2.87
C PRO A 125 8.04 19.54 2.55
N VAL A 126 7.14 20.01 1.68
CA VAL A 126 5.93 19.25 1.29
C VAL A 126 6.30 18.02 0.50
N LEU A 127 7.21 18.19 -0.45
CA LEU A 127 7.74 17.09 -1.24
C LEU A 127 8.41 16.04 -0.34
N LEU A 128 9.25 16.49 0.61
CA LEU A 128 9.96 15.61 1.52
C LEU A 128 9.00 14.78 2.38
N VAL A 129 7.98 15.42 2.94
CA VAL A 129 6.96 14.76 3.77
C VAL A 129 6.19 13.72 2.96
N HIS A 130 5.69 14.07 1.76
CA HIS A 130 5.01 13.12 0.88
C HIS A 130 5.93 11.95 0.49
N MET A 131 7.13 12.24 0.02
CA MET A 131 8.06 11.20 -0.41
C MET A 131 8.47 10.26 0.73
N SER A 132 8.73 10.79 1.94
CA SER A 132 9.10 9.94 3.10
C SER A 132 7.99 8.96 3.45
N THR A 133 6.74 9.36 3.34
CA THR A 133 5.60 8.52 3.63
C THR A 133 5.43 7.42 2.58
N PHE A 134 5.55 7.76 1.31
CA PHE A 134 5.50 6.76 0.24
C PHE A 134 6.71 5.82 0.27
N VAL A 135 7.88 6.30 0.67
CA VAL A 135 9.05 5.45 0.94
C VAL A 135 8.73 4.45 2.05
N PHE A 136 8.18 4.90 3.18
CA PHE A 136 7.77 4.00 4.26
C PHE A 136 6.80 2.92 3.77
N TYR A 137 5.81 3.28 2.97
CA TYR A 137 4.87 2.32 2.39
C TYR A 137 5.55 1.31 1.50
N ASN A 138 6.37 1.79 0.56
CA ASN A 138 7.06 0.91 -0.37
C ASN A 138 8.01 -0.05 0.34
N VAL A 139 8.71 0.40 1.39
CA VAL A 139 9.54 -0.48 2.24
C VAL A 139 8.67 -1.53 2.93
N THR A 140 7.54 -1.13 3.52
CA THR A 140 6.63 -2.07 4.20
C THR A 140 6.06 -3.09 3.21
N ILE A 141 5.60 -2.66 2.04
CA ILE A 141 5.07 -3.54 0.99
C ILE A 141 6.14 -4.51 0.48
N GLY A 142 7.36 -4.02 0.25
CA GLY A 142 8.48 -4.87 -0.16
C GLY A 142 8.84 -5.93 0.89
N TYR A 143 8.84 -5.56 2.17
CA TYR A 143 9.06 -6.48 3.29
C TYR A 143 7.98 -7.56 3.34
N LEU A 144 6.72 -7.17 3.23
CA LEU A 144 5.58 -8.10 3.27
C LEU A 144 5.54 -9.05 2.08
N LEU A 145 6.08 -8.67 0.93
CA LEU A 145 6.16 -9.53 -0.25
C LEU A 145 6.90 -10.85 0.03
N ILE A 146 7.80 -10.88 1.00
CA ILE A 146 8.56 -12.07 1.40
C ILE A 146 8.23 -12.59 2.79
N ARG A 147 7.69 -11.75 3.67
CA ARG A 147 7.41 -12.07 5.08
C ARG A 147 5.93 -12.01 5.45
N GLY A 148 5.06 -11.63 4.51
CA GLY A 148 3.61 -11.64 4.73
C GLY A 148 3.07 -13.06 4.97
N GLU A 149 1.96 -13.16 5.65
CA GLU A 149 1.30 -14.42 6.03
C GLU A 149 0.53 -15.03 4.82
N PHE A 150 1.25 -15.26 3.70
CA PHE A 150 0.66 -15.87 2.51
C PHE A 150 0.57 -17.40 2.67
N ILE A 151 -0.62 -17.95 2.45
CA ILE A 151 -0.88 -19.39 2.55
C ILE A 151 -0.50 -20.10 1.24
N SER A 152 -0.61 -19.38 0.12
CA SER A 152 -0.38 -19.91 -1.23
C SER A 152 0.30 -18.90 -2.15
N GLY A 153 0.87 -19.38 -3.26
CA GLY A 153 1.38 -18.50 -4.31
C GLY A 153 0.28 -17.66 -4.98
N MET A 154 -1.00 -18.06 -4.85
CA MET A 154 -2.13 -17.31 -5.35
C MET A 154 -2.41 -16.10 -4.48
N ASP A 155 -2.32 -16.22 -3.14
CA ASP A 155 -2.44 -15.08 -2.21
C ASP A 155 -1.40 -14.01 -2.53
N LEU A 156 -0.16 -14.44 -2.76
CA LEU A 156 0.94 -13.58 -3.15
C LEU A 156 0.68 -12.91 -4.52
N THR A 157 0.01 -13.62 -5.44
CA THR A 157 -0.39 -13.07 -6.74
C THR A 157 -1.50 -12.02 -6.60
N VAL A 158 -2.50 -12.28 -5.77
CA VAL A 158 -3.57 -11.31 -5.46
C VAL A 158 -2.98 -10.07 -4.79
N TYR A 159 -2.06 -10.25 -3.83
CA TYR A 159 -1.28 -9.17 -3.23
C TYR A 159 -0.58 -8.31 -4.29
N PHE A 160 0.16 -8.96 -5.20
CA PHE A 160 0.88 -8.26 -6.26
C PHE A 160 -0.04 -7.47 -7.18
N ILE A 161 -1.17 -8.06 -7.63
CA ILE A 161 -2.13 -7.41 -8.52
C ILE A 161 -2.75 -6.19 -7.84
N ALA A 162 -3.25 -6.35 -6.62
CA ALA A 162 -3.93 -5.29 -5.89
C ALA A 162 -2.99 -4.12 -5.56
N LEU A 163 -1.76 -4.41 -5.13
CA LEU A 163 -0.79 -3.35 -4.82
C LEU A 163 -0.16 -2.74 -6.07
N SER A 164 -0.07 -3.46 -7.19
CA SER A 164 0.26 -2.85 -8.49
C SER A 164 -0.78 -1.80 -8.89
N ALA A 165 -2.07 -2.09 -8.71
CA ALA A 165 -3.14 -1.13 -8.94
C ALA A 165 -3.00 0.09 -8.01
N HIS A 166 -2.71 -0.14 -6.72
CA HIS A 166 -2.44 0.94 -5.76
C HIS A 166 -1.24 1.80 -6.16
N PHE A 167 -0.12 1.20 -6.57
CA PHE A 167 1.07 1.94 -7.01
C PHE A 167 0.80 2.80 -8.24
N ILE A 168 0.04 2.30 -9.23
CA ILE A 168 -0.34 3.08 -10.41
C ILE A 168 -1.12 4.34 -9.99
N VAL A 169 -2.09 4.20 -9.09
CA VAL A 169 -2.88 5.34 -8.57
C VAL A 169 -1.99 6.31 -7.80
N THR A 170 -1.14 5.81 -6.92
CA THR A 170 -0.26 6.61 -6.06
C THR A 170 0.78 7.38 -6.87
N ASP A 171 1.46 6.71 -7.80
CA ASP A 171 2.46 7.33 -8.67
C ASP A 171 1.84 8.42 -9.55
N PHE A 172 0.62 8.18 -10.04
CA PHE A 172 -0.11 9.17 -10.81
C PHE A 172 -0.43 10.41 -9.96
N THR A 173 -0.93 10.22 -8.74
CA THR A 173 -1.22 11.31 -7.79
C THR A 173 0.04 12.10 -7.43
N LEU A 174 1.16 11.43 -7.17
CA LEU A 174 2.45 12.07 -6.92
C LEU A 174 2.93 12.89 -8.11
N LYS A 175 2.74 12.36 -9.32
CA LYS A 175 3.08 13.07 -10.56
C LYS A 175 2.23 14.32 -10.76
N GLU A 176 0.93 14.27 -10.45
CA GLU A 176 0.05 15.45 -10.51
C GLU A 176 0.48 16.54 -9.52
N LEU A 177 0.90 16.14 -8.33
CA LEU A 177 1.31 17.09 -7.27
C LEU A 177 2.73 17.63 -7.50
N HIS A 178 3.64 16.83 -8.05
CA HIS A 178 5.08 17.11 -8.12
C HIS A 178 5.69 16.65 -9.46
N SER A 179 5.13 17.08 -10.61
CA SER A 179 5.41 16.55 -11.94
C SER A 179 6.91 16.48 -12.30
N GLY A 180 7.68 17.54 -12.05
CA GLY A 180 9.11 17.61 -12.41
C GLY A 180 9.99 16.70 -11.55
N VAL A 181 9.72 16.64 -10.25
CA VAL A 181 10.54 15.90 -9.29
C VAL A 181 10.21 14.41 -9.30
N HIS A 182 8.92 14.06 -9.41
CA HIS A 182 8.50 12.67 -9.52
C HIS A 182 9.09 11.99 -10.78
N ASP A 183 9.02 12.64 -11.92
CA ASP A 183 9.54 12.09 -13.18
C ASP A 183 11.07 11.90 -13.16
N LYS A 184 11.78 12.73 -12.39
CA LYS A 184 13.26 12.69 -12.32
C LYS A 184 13.77 11.76 -11.22
N TYR A 185 13.19 11.82 -10.04
CA TYR A 185 13.70 11.13 -8.84
C TYR A 185 12.69 10.18 -8.20
N GLY A 186 11.38 10.52 -8.16
CA GLY A 186 10.37 9.80 -7.41
C GLY A 186 10.31 8.32 -7.73
N ARG A 187 10.22 7.96 -9.02
CA ARG A 187 10.19 6.56 -9.46
C ARG A 187 11.44 5.75 -9.04
N TRP A 188 12.61 6.38 -9.01
CA TRP A 188 13.84 5.72 -8.56
C TRP A 188 13.83 5.48 -7.05
N ILE A 189 13.38 6.50 -6.30
CA ILE A 189 13.28 6.43 -4.84
C ILE A 189 12.26 5.37 -4.43
N LEU A 190 11.07 5.33 -5.05
CA LEU A 190 10.03 4.35 -4.73
C LEU A 190 10.42 2.94 -5.15
N SER A 191 11.04 2.77 -6.32
CA SER A 191 11.59 1.47 -6.74
C SER A 191 12.72 0.98 -5.81
N ALA A 192 13.60 1.88 -5.37
CA ALA A 192 14.62 1.54 -4.40
C ALA A 192 14.02 1.18 -3.04
N ALA A 193 12.98 1.91 -2.61
CA ALA A 193 12.29 1.66 -1.34
C ALA A 193 11.64 0.27 -1.29
N VAL A 194 10.89 -0.11 -2.33
CA VAL A 194 10.27 -1.44 -2.37
C VAL A 194 11.32 -2.56 -2.44
N LEU A 195 12.42 -2.35 -3.15
CA LEU A 195 13.53 -3.30 -3.20
C LEU A 195 14.26 -3.41 -1.84
N ILE A 196 14.49 -2.29 -1.15
CA ILE A 196 15.10 -2.28 0.19
C ILE A 196 14.22 -3.05 1.17
N GLY A 197 12.90 -2.84 1.13
CA GLY A 197 11.96 -3.58 1.97
C GLY A 197 12.04 -5.09 1.73
N TRP A 198 12.06 -5.51 0.46
CA TRP A 198 12.23 -6.90 0.09
C TRP A 198 13.57 -7.48 0.58
N LEU A 199 14.66 -6.74 0.43
CA LEU A 199 15.98 -7.16 0.92
C LEU A 199 16.00 -7.28 2.45
N ILE A 200 15.39 -6.34 3.18
CA ILE A 200 15.26 -6.44 4.64
C ILE A 200 14.50 -7.73 4.99
N GLY A 201 13.36 -8.01 4.33
CA GLY A 201 12.61 -9.23 4.54
C GLY A 201 13.37 -10.50 4.19
N ALA A 202 14.21 -10.47 3.15
CA ALA A 202 15.04 -11.61 2.76
C ALA A 202 16.14 -11.91 3.78
N LEU A 203 16.73 -10.88 4.38
CA LEU A 203 17.89 -10.99 5.26
C LEU A 203 17.51 -11.08 6.74
N TYR A 204 16.42 -10.44 7.16
CA TYR A 204 16.05 -10.29 8.56
C TYR A 204 14.55 -10.57 8.76
N GLU A 205 14.25 -11.23 9.87
CA GLU A 205 12.89 -11.35 10.38
C GLU A 205 12.67 -10.31 11.47
N LEU A 206 11.83 -9.31 11.18
CA LEU A 206 11.52 -8.26 12.14
C LEU A 206 10.60 -8.79 13.23
N PRO A 207 10.71 -8.27 14.46
CA PRO A 207 9.77 -8.59 15.53
C PRO A 207 8.32 -8.32 15.10
N THR A 208 7.41 -9.25 15.43
CA THR A 208 5.99 -9.20 15.02
C THR A 208 5.32 -7.87 15.36
N TRP A 209 5.66 -7.25 16.49
CA TRP A 209 5.09 -5.97 16.91
C TRP A 209 5.50 -4.81 15.97
N ILE A 210 6.72 -4.81 15.42
CA ILE A 210 7.18 -3.81 14.43
C ILE A 210 6.37 -3.97 13.14
N VAL A 211 6.22 -5.20 12.67
CA VAL A 211 5.44 -5.50 11.45
C VAL A 211 3.98 -5.11 11.65
N SER A 212 3.39 -5.43 12.81
CA SER A 212 2.03 -5.06 13.18
C SER A 212 1.80 -3.55 13.13
N ILE A 213 2.73 -2.75 13.68
CA ILE A 213 2.66 -1.29 13.61
C ILE A 213 2.74 -0.81 12.16
N ALA A 214 3.69 -1.33 11.38
CA ALA A 214 3.90 -0.91 10.00
C ALA A 214 2.68 -1.20 9.11
N ILE A 215 2.11 -2.40 9.21
CA ILE A 215 0.90 -2.80 8.47
C ILE A 215 -0.30 -1.95 8.88
N SER A 216 -0.45 -1.68 10.19
CA SER A 216 -1.57 -0.88 10.68
C SER A 216 -1.53 0.54 10.12
N LEU A 217 -0.38 1.20 10.18
CA LEU A 217 -0.19 2.54 9.61
C LEU A 217 -0.40 2.53 8.08
N LEU A 218 0.10 1.50 7.39
CA LEU A 218 -0.09 1.28 5.97
C LEU A 218 -1.58 1.18 5.61
N ALA A 219 -2.34 0.36 6.33
CA ALA A 219 -3.77 0.17 6.10
C ALA A 219 -4.55 1.47 6.22
N GLY A 220 -4.27 2.28 7.26
CA GLY A 220 -4.90 3.58 7.43
C GLY A 220 -4.62 4.54 6.29
N GLY A 221 -3.39 4.61 5.85
CA GLY A 221 -3.00 5.49 4.77
C GLY A 221 -3.48 5.04 3.40
N ILE A 222 -3.48 3.75 3.07
CA ILE A 222 -4.10 3.24 1.84
C ILE A 222 -5.59 3.62 1.84
N THR A 223 -6.27 3.41 2.96
CA THR A 223 -7.69 3.79 3.11
C THR A 223 -7.89 5.26 2.78
N PHE A 224 -7.13 6.14 3.40
CA PHE A 224 -7.22 7.58 3.15
C PHE A 224 -6.97 7.92 1.67
N ASN A 225 -5.87 7.43 1.11
CA ASN A 225 -5.50 7.74 -0.28
C ASN A 225 -6.56 7.30 -1.27
N VAL A 226 -7.10 6.09 -1.15
CA VAL A 226 -8.12 5.61 -2.09
C VAL A 226 -9.41 6.41 -1.97
N PHE A 227 -9.91 6.64 -0.75
CA PHE A 227 -11.15 7.42 -0.57
C PHE A 227 -10.99 8.86 -1.01
N LYS A 228 -9.89 9.52 -0.66
CA LYS A 228 -9.59 10.89 -1.10
C LYS A 228 -9.64 11.00 -2.61
N GLU A 229 -8.97 10.09 -3.29
CA GLU A 229 -8.85 10.12 -4.72
C GLU A 229 -10.18 9.74 -5.40
N GLU A 230 -10.94 8.82 -4.86
CA GLU A 230 -12.23 8.41 -5.42
C GLU A 230 -13.33 9.46 -5.22
N LEU A 231 -13.32 10.18 -4.08
CA LEU A 231 -14.33 11.21 -3.79
C LEU A 231 -14.10 12.53 -4.52
N LYS A 232 -12.92 12.76 -5.10
CA LYS A 232 -12.53 14.06 -5.65
C LYS A 232 -13.35 14.51 -6.86
N GLU A 233 -13.68 13.62 -7.79
CA GLU A 233 -14.43 13.94 -9.02
C GLU A 233 -15.12 12.70 -9.63
N SER A 234 -15.78 11.88 -8.82
CA SER A 234 -16.43 10.68 -9.33
C SER A 234 -17.75 11.00 -10.04
N THR A 235 -17.93 10.37 -11.20
CA THR A 235 -19.20 10.35 -11.94
C THR A 235 -19.89 9.02 -11.70
N PHE A 236 -21.19 8.93 -11.99
CA PHE A 236 -21.94 7.68 -11.89
C PHE A 236 -21.35 6.55 -12.77
N LYS A 237 -20.70 6.91 -13.87
CA LYS A 237 -19.98 5.97 -14.74
C LYS A 237 -18.74 5.41 -14.03
N ASN A 238 -18.03 6.22 -13.29
CA ASN A 238 -16.85 5.81 -12.51
C ASN A 238 -17.23 4.91 -11.32
N TYR A 239 -18.42 5.11 -10.73
CA TYR A 239 -18.95 4.22 -9.70
C TYR A 239 -19.01 2.76 -10.17
N PHE A 240 -19.49 2.49 -11.37
CA PHE A 240 -19.50 1.11 -11.91
C PHE A 240 -18.09 0.57 -12.15
N ALA A 241 -17.14 1.41 -12.54
CA ALA A 241 -15.75 1.00 -12.67
C ALA A 241 -15.15 0.62 -11.32
N PHE A 242 -15.40 1.43 -10.28
CA PHE A 242 -15.00 1.16 -8.91
C PHE A 242 -15.58 -0.17 -8.40
N VAL A 243 -16.90 -0.36 -8.54
CA VAL A 243 -17.58 -1.61 -8.16
C VAL A 243 -17.02 -2.79 -8.93
N GLY A 244 -16.74 -2.64 -10.24
CA GLY A 244 -16.14 -3.68 -11.07
C GLY A 244 -14.74 -4.09 -10.57
N GLY A 245 -13.89 -3.12 -10.25
CA GLY A 245 -12.56 -3.37 -9.66
C GLY A 245 -12.64 -4.07 -8.31
N ALA A 246 -13.53 -3.59 -7.44
CA ALA A 246 -13.76 -4.21 -6.15
C ALA A 246 -14.27 -5.65 -6.28
N PHE A 247 -15.22 -5.90 -7.18
CA PHE A 247 -15.77 -7.23 -7.42
C PHE A 247 -14.71 -8.21 -7.94
N VAL A 248 -13.85 -7.79 -8.86
CA VAL A 248 -12.78 -8.64 -9.41
C VAL A 248 -11.84 -9.11 -8.31
N ILE A 249 -11.34 -8.19 -7.47
CA ILE A 249 -10.44 -8.56 -6.37
C ILE A 249 -11.19 -9.38 -5.31
N ALA A 250 -12.43 -9.01 -4.97
CA ALA A 250 -13.23 -9.79 -4.02
C ALA A 250 -13.43 -11.24 -4.50
N ALA A 251 -13.75 -11.42 -5.78
CA ALA A 251 -13.88 -12.75 -6.36
C ALA A 251 -12.55 -13.54 -6.33
N LEU A 252 -11.42 -12.90 -6.64
CA LEU A 252 -10.11 -13.53 -6.55
C LEU A 252 -9.77 -13.93 -5.12
N VAL A 253 -9.97 -13.05 -4.14
CA VAL A 253 -9.75 -13.36 -2.73
C VAL A 253 -10.65 -14.53 -2.29
N MET A 254 -11.96 -14.49 -2.55
CA MET A 254 -12.90 -15.54 -2.10
C MET A 254 -12.72 -16.90 -2.77
N VAL A 255 -12.16 -16.94 -3.98
CA VAL A 255 -11.98 -18.21 -4.71
C VAL A 255 -10.63 -18.85 -4.41
N PHE A 256 -9.60 -18.05 -4.13
CA PHE A 256 -8.22 -18.51 -4.12
C PHE A 256 -7.51 -18.36 -2.77
N THR A 257 -8.08 -17.62 -1.82
CA THR A 257 -7.56 -17.50 -0.45
C THR A 257 -8.52 -18.10 0.56
#